data_dfc211ab22726adb190549b66173fb72
#
_entry.id   dfc211ab22726adb190549b66173fb72
#
_cell.length_a   1.000
_cell.length_b   1.000
_cell.length_c   1.000
_cell.angle_alpha   90.00
_cell.angle_beta   90.00
_cell.angle_gamma   90.00
#
_symmetry.space_group_name_H-M   'P 1'
#
loop_
_entity.id
_entity.type
_entity.pdbx_description
1 polymer ?
#
loop_
_entity_poly.entity_id
_entity_poly.type
_entity_poly.pdbx_seq_one_letter_code
_entity_poly.pdbx_strand_id
1 'polypeptide(L)'
;FDTPEYSISRPARPAPPGQILLPGQPVPRSQLPLTGHGAADSLSLEGENQYRLFNGTWTSCKPDRPDWYIRAKELELDYDRNVGEATGGTLVFKGLPLGYLPWADFPLADQRRSGVLSPTFGTSNKVGVDLSVPYYFNLAPNYDDQLTMRYMGLRGLQMRNEARYITPSYNGTSYLEYLPNDQVEQRSRYAGQIRHNQNFGNGWAGNIDFSGVSDPRYFIDLSSRLALTSQVNLLRQGALSYSGGGWWSATGMLQAYQTLQDPNTGVKLAEPYKRLPQLTLTALRPEVFGGTTFHLASEFVDFSHPTLTEGRRLMFYPQLSLPLQTSAFYITPKIGVHATRYDVNYRGASTGDETLSRVLPIVSVDSGVTFERDIDFGGKDYIQTLEPRVYYLYVPYTDQSKFPNFDSGFYDFNFAQIFAENVYSGGDRISNANQITTALQSRVIDPATGAEVIRAAFGQRYYLVDQRVA
;
A
#
# COMPACT_ATOMS: atom_id res chain seq x y z
N PHE A 1 -40.03 -13.80 33.21
CA PHE A 1 -40.00 -12.43 33.75
C PHE A 1 -40.76 -11.54 32.81
N ASP A 2 -41.70 -10.72 33.32
CA ASP A 2 -42.50 -9.78 32.54
C ASP A 2 -41.86 -8.40 32.60
N THR A 3 -41.78 -7.70 31.45
CA THR A 3 -41.18 -6.37 31.27
C THR A 3 -39.74 -6.20 31.80
N PRO A 4 -38.80 -7.14 31.54
CA PRO A 4 -37.45 -7.01 32.05
C PRO A 4 -36.64 -5.99 31.22
N GLU A 5 -35.91 -5.13 31.94
CA GLU A 5 -34.74 -4.47 31.39
C GLU A 5 -33.53 -5.36 31.54
N TYR A 6 -32.74 -5.47 30.50
CA TYR A 6 -31.56 -6.32 30.51
C TYR A 6 -30.30 -5.57 30.04
N SER A 7 -29.18 -5.99 30.57
CA SER A 7 -27.87 -5.54 30.17
C SER A 7 -26.95 -6.75 30.00
N ILE A 8 -26.35 -6.85 28.83
CA ILE A 8 -25.39 -7.89 28.51
C ILE A 8 -24.03 -7.21 28.40
N SER A 9 -23.07 -7.57 29.26
CA SER A 9 -21.72 -7.05 29.19
C SER A 9 -20.76 -8.14 28.75
N ARG A 10 -19.90 -7.81 27.79
CA ARG A 10 -18.85 -8.66 27.31
C ARG A 10 -17.52 -8.14 27.83
N PRO A 11 -16.65 -8.99 28.45
CA PRO A 11 -15.33 -8.57 28.88
C PRO A 11 -14.48 -8.08 27.71
N ALA A 12 -13.59 -7.14 27.98
CA ALA A 12 -12.61 -6.64 27.03
C ALA A 12 -11.75 -7.81 26.52
N ARG A 13 -11.49 -7.83 25.22
CA ARG A 13 -10.62 -8.85 24.62
C ARG A 13 -9.17 -8.58 25.04
N PRO A 14 -8.41 -9.59 25.50
CA PRO A 14 -6.99 -9.40 25.77
C PRO A 14 -6.26 -8.99 24.49
N ALA A 15 -5.27 -8.09 24.62
CA ALA A 15 -4.43 -7.70 23.51
C ALA A 15 -3.74 -8.93 22.89
N PRO A 16 -3.62 -9.01 21.54
CA PRO A 16 -2.85 -10.05 20.90
C PRO A 16 -1.40 -10.09 21.44
N PRO A 17 -0.79 -11.27 21.59
CA PRO A 17 0.60 -11.37 22.01
C PRO A 17 1.51 -10.53 21.13
N GLY A 18 2.29 -9.62 21.75
CA GLY A 18 3.21 -8.72 21.04
C GLY A 18 2.66 -7.35 20.67
N GLN A 19 1.39 -7.04 20.92
CA GLN A 19 0.85 -5.69 20.73
C GLN A 19 1.14 -4.83 21.97
N ILE A 20 2.07 -3.88 21.85
CA ILE A 20 2.35 -2.86 22.87
C ILE A 20 1.57 -1.59 22.48
N LEU A 21 0.60 -1.20 23.28
CA LEU A 21 -0.07 0.09 23.15
C LEU A 21 0.81 1.16 23.80
N LEU A 22 1.23 2.15 23.04
CA LEU A 22 1.96 3.30 23.58
C LEU A 22 1.03 4.17 24.46
N PRO A 23 1.53 4.80 25.53
CA PRO A 23 0.73 5.71 26.33
C PRO A 23 0.12 6.82 25.48
N GLY A 24 -1.21 6.98 25.56
CA GLY A 24 -1.96 7.98 24.80
C GLY A 24 -2.53 7.50 23.45
N GLN A 25 -2.25 6.28 23.01
CA GLN A 25 -2.94 5.71 21.86
C GLN A 25 -4.35 5.24 22.25
N PRO A 26 -5.38 5.50 21.41
CA PRO A 26 -6.73 5.02 21.68
C PRO A 26 -6.73 3.47 21.62
N VAL A 27 -7.34 2.86 22.64
CA VAL A 27 -7.52 1.40 22.68
C VAL A 27 -8.34 0.98 21.46
N PRO A 28 -7.87 -0.01 20.67
CA PRO A 28 -8.64 -0.52 19.53
C PRO A 28 -10.06 -0.91 19.96
N ARG A 29 -11.07 -0.59 19.16
CA ARG A 29 -12.49 -0.87 19.46
C ARG A 29 -12.75 -2.34 19.77
N SER A 30 -11.98 -3.26 19.19
CA SER A 30 -12.04 -4.70 19.47
C SER A 30 -11.61 -5.09 20.90
N GLN A 31 -10.91 -4.21 21.61
CA GLN A 31 -10.43 -4.41 22.98
C GLN A 31 -11.32 -3.71 24.03
N LEU A 32 -12.35 -2.97 23.61
CA LEU A 32 -13.30 -2.35 24.51
C LEU A 32 -14.40 -3.35 24.94
N PRO A 33 -14.87 -3.29 26.18
CA PRO A 33 -16.03 -4.10 26.59
C PRO A 33 -17.24 -3.68 25.75
N LEU A 34 -17.94 -4.65 25.19
CA LEU A 34 -19.19 -4.43 24.47
C LEU A 34 -20.33 -4.66 25.48
N THR A 35 -21.13 -3.64 25.69
CA THR A 35 -22.37 -3.73 26.48
C THR A 35 -23.56 -3.57 25.54
N GLY A 36 -24.46 -4.54 25.57
CA GLY A 36 -25.77 -4.45 24.91
C GLY A 36 -26.85 -4.24 25.98
N HIS A 37 -27.81 -3.33 25.69
CA HIS A 37 -28.92 -3.02 26.59
C HIS A 37 -30.23 -3.14 25.83
N GLY A 38 -31.29 -3.42 26.54
CA GLY A 38 -32.62 -3.47 25.95
C GLY A 38 -33.70 -3.73 27.00
N ALA A 39 -34.93 -3.69 26.52
CA ALA A 39 -36.12 -4.08 27.27
C ALA A 39 -36.94 -5.06 26.42
N ALA A 40 -37.71 -5.90 27.05
CA ALA A 40 -38.60 -6.84 26.39
C ALA A 40 -39.94 -6.94 27.18
N ASP A 41 -40.98 -7.42 26.50
CA ASP A 41 -42.24 -7.72 27.19
C ASP A 41 -42.08 -8.95 28.10
N SER A 42 -41.33 -9.93 27.63
CA SER A 42 -41.02 -11.12 28.45
C SER A 42 -39.65 -11.69 28.05
N LEU A 43 -38.97 -12.31 29.05
CA LEU A 43 -37.71 -13.05 28.92
C LEU A 43 -37.90 -14.46 29.39
N SER A 44 -37.68 -15.43 28.50
CA SER A 44 -37.59 -16.85 28.80
C SER A 44 -36.14 -17.32 28.89
N LEU A 45 -35.80 -18.08 29.91
CA LEU A 45 -34.54 -18.79 30.04
C LEU A 45 -34.77 -20.22 29.55
N GLU A 46 -34.26 -20.57 28.38
CA GLU A 46 -34.49 -21.91 27.78
C GLU A 46 -33.35 -22.89 28.07
N GLY A 47 -32.21 -22.36 28.55
CA GLY A 47 -31.04 -23.09 28.97
C GLY A 47 -30.10 -22.22 29.76
N GLU A 48 -28.95 -22.75 30.17
CA GLU A 48 -27.94 -22.03 30.94
C GLU A 48 -27.41 -20.79 30.18
N ASN A 49 -27.32 -20.91 28.83
CA ASN A 49 -26.79 -19.89 27.94
C ASN A 49 -27.78 -19.51 26.80
N GLN A 50 -29.06 -19.85 26.94
CA GLN A 50 -30.07 -19.65 25.91
C GLN A 50 -31.19 -18.76 26.43
N TYR A 51 -31.43 -17.65 25.75
CA TYR A 51 -32.39 -16.62 26.14
C TYR A 51 -33.34 -16.35 24.97
N ARG A 52 -34.64 -16.26 25.23
CA ARG A 52 -35.64 -15.84 24.27
C ARG A 52 -36.40 -14.64 24.84
N LEU A 53 -36.41 -13.57 24.05
CA LEU A 53 -37.05 -12.31 24.36
C LEU A 53 -38.19 -12.07 23.36
N PHE A 54 -39.35 -11.68 23.90
CA PHE A 54 -40.50 -11.31 23.06
C PHE A 54 -40.71 -9.79 23.10
N ASN A 55 -40.98 -9.22 21.89
CA ASN A 55 -41.09 -7.79 21.66
C ASN A 55 -39.89 -7.01 22.26
N GLY A 56 -38.69 -7.55 22.01
CA GLY A 56 -37.46 -7.06 22.60
C GLY A 56 -36.83 -5.92 21.77
N THR A 57 -36.10 -5.06 22.48
CA THR A 57 -35.22 -4.05 21.90
C THR A 57 -33.78 -4.37 22.26
N TRP A 58 -32.85 -4.05 21.37
CA TRP A 58 -31.43 -4.19 21.62
C TRP A 58 -30.63 -3.04 21.04
N THR A 59 -29.67 -2.50 21.81
CA THR A 59 -28.74 -1.45 21.40
C THR A 59 -27.39 -1.61 22.10
N SER A 60 -26.33 -1.13 21.47
CA SER A 60 -25.01 -0.92 22.10
C SER A 60 -24.79 0.52 22.57
N CYS A 61 -25.76 1.40 22.38
CA CYS A 61 -25.72 2.78 22.90
C CYS A 61 -25.98 2.79 24.41
N LYS A 62 -25.68 3.94 25.06
CA LYS A 62 -26.06 4.14 26.47
C LYS A 62 -27.57 3.99 26.66
N PRO A 63 -28.05 3.40 27.79
CA PRO A 63 -29.45 3.06 27.97
C PRO A 63 -30.43 4.24 27.87
N ASP A 64 -30.07 5.43 28.41
CA ASP A 64 -30.97 6.53 28.61
C ASP A 64 -31.46 7.22 27.35
N ARG A 65 -30.67 7.23 26.26
CA ARG A 65 -31.03 7.79 24.95
C ARG A 65 -30.25 7.11 23.82
N PRO A 66 -30.68 5.94 23.40
CA PRO A 66 -29.98 5.28 22.28
C PRO A 66 -30.24 6.01 20.96
N ASP A 67 -29.16 6.36 20.23
CA ASP A 67 -29.29 6.91 18.89
C ASP A 67 -29.88 5.89 17.92
N TRP A 68 -29.66 4.60 18.18
CA TRP A 68 -30.23 3.50 17.40
C TRP A 68 -30.52 2.28 18.28
N TYR A 69 -31.53 1.53 17.88
CA TYR A 69 -31.83 0.22 18.46
C TYR A 69 -32.53 -0.67 17.43
N ILE A 70 -32.41 -1.98 17.62
CA ILE A 70 -33.19 -2.98 16.92
C ILE A 70 -34.39 -3.31 17.80
N ARG A 71 -35.61 -3.30 17.22
CA ARG A 71 -36.80 -3.84 17.84
C ARG A 71 -37.17 -5.12 17.10
N ALA A 72 -37.34 -6.23 17.79
CA ALA A 72 -37.71 -7.50 17.21
C ALA A 72 -38.94 -8.07 17.91
N LYS A 73 -39.80 -8.76 17.17
CA LYS A 73 -40.93 -9.50 17.76
C LYS A 73 -40.42 -10.64 18.64
N GLU A 74 -39.36 -11.29 18.18
CA GLU A 74 -38.71 -12.37 18.89
C GLU A 74 -37.21 -12.24 18.70
N LEU A 75 -36.45 -12.34 19.79
CA LEU A 75 -34.99 -12.31 19.82
C LEU A 75 -34.49 -13.52 20.59
N GLU A 76 -33.86 -14.45 19.90
CA GLU A 76 -33.21 -15.61 20.50
C GLU A 76 -31.71 -15.34 20.61
N LEU A 77 -31.15 -15.54 21.79
CA LEU A 77 -29.73 -15.39 22.08
C LEU A 77 -29.18 -16.73 22.56
N ASP A 78 -28.45 -17.43 21.71
CA ASP A 78 -27.82 -18.70 21.99
C ASP A 78 -26.29 -18.50 22.11
N TYR A 79 -25.80 -18.40 23.33
CA TYR A 79 -24.38 -18.18 23.60
C TYR A 79 -23.54 -19.47 23.41
N ASP A 80 -24.14 -20.66 23.41
CA ASP A 80 -23.42 -21.88 23.12
C ASP A 80 -23.09 -21.99 21.62
N ARG A 81 -24.02 -21.55 20.78
CA ARG A 81 -23.83 -21.42 19.32
C ARG A 81 -23.24 -20.09 18.92
N ASN A 82 -23.10 -19.14 19.84
CA ASN A 82 -22.69 -17.74 19.56
C ASN A 82 -23.57 -17.05 18.50
N VAL A 83 -24.87 -17.28 18.56
CA VAL A 83 -25.84 -16.79 17.58
C VAL A 83 -26.95 -16.03 18.28
N GLY A 84 -27.24 -14.83 17.79
CA GLY A 84 -28.52 -14.14 18.05
C GLY A 84 -29.37 -14.22 16.78
N GLU A 85 -30.65 -14.57 16.94
CA GLU A 85 -31.63 -14.60 15.87
C GLU A 85 -32.76 -13.60 16.20
N ALA A 86 -33.07 -12.71 15.27
CA ALA A 86 -34.15 -11.73 15.41
C ALA A 86 -35.21 -11.99 14.35
N THR A 87 -36.44 -12.24 14.79
CA THR A 87 -37.60 -12.38 13.91
C THR A 87 -38.48 -11.13 13.97
N GLY A 88 -38.85 -10.60 12.81
CA GLY A 88 -39.64 -9.37 12.71
C GLY A 88 -38.88 -8.15 13.24
N GLY A 89 -37.59 -8.05 12.89
CA GLY A 89 -36.68 -7.00 13.32
C GLY A 89 -36.92 -5.67 12.58
N THR A 90 -36.90 -4.57 13.30
CA THR A 90 -36.93 -3.21 12.77
C THR A 90 -35.76 -2.43 13.32
N LEU A 91 -34.91 -1.89 12.44
CA LEU A 91 -33.86 -0.95 12.84
C LEU A 91 -34.48 0.44 13.02
N VAL A 92 -34.34 1.01 14.19
CA VAL A 92 -34.81 2.35 14.53
C VAL A 92 -33.60 3.25 14.79
N PHE A 93 -33.57 4.43 14.17
CA PHE A 93 -32.53 5.44 14.34
C PHE A 93 -33.19 6.78 14.71
N LYS A 94 -32.84 7.33 15.87
CA LYS A 94 -33.44 8.55 16.43
C LYS A 94 -34.97 8.53 16.38
N GLY A 95 -35.57 7.39 16.69
CA GLY A 95 -37.00 7.18 16.70
C GLY A 95 -37.65 6.89 15.33
N LEU A 96 -36.92 7.00 14.22
CA LEU A 96 -37.42 6.71 12.88
C LEU A 96 -37.09 5.26 12.47
N PRO A 97 -38.09 4.46 12.05
CA PRO A 97 -37.84 3.13 11.51
C PRO A 97 -37.16 3.24 10.13
N LEU A 98 -35.93 2.71 10.02
CA LEU A 98 -35.13 2.77 8.77
C LEU A 98 -35.30 1.53 7.89
N GLY A 99 -35.65 0.39 8.46
CA GLY A 99 -35.78 -0.84 7.70
C GLY A 99 -36.40 -1.95 8.52
N TYR A 100 -37.10 -2.84 7.85
CA TYR A 100 -37.71 -4.04 8.41
C TYR A 100 -37.03 -5.29 7.84
N LEU A 101 -36.61 -6.19 8.71
CA LEU A 101 -36.04 -7.49 8.39
C LEU A 101 -36.96 -8.58 8.94
N PRO A 102 -37.58 -9.40 8.07
CA PRO A 102 -38.45 -10.48 8.53
C PRO A 102 -37.73 -11.47 9.46
N TRP A 103 -36.47 -11.71 9.18
CA TRP A 103 -35.53 -12.52 9.92
C TRP A 103 -34.10 -12.01 9.73
N ALA A 104 -33.30 -12.04 10.78
CA ALA A 104 -31.89 -11.73 10.75
C ALA A 104 -31.15 -12.52 11.84
N ASP A 105 -29.96 -12.98 11.53
CA ASP A 105 -29.05 -13.55 12.52
C ASP A 105 -27.80 -12.68 12.68
N PHE A 106 -27.23 -12.69 13.87
CA PHE A 106 -26.03 -11.92 14.19
C PHE A 106 -25.14 -12.67 15.20
N PRO A 107 -23.82 -12.44 15.15
CA PRO A 107 -22.90 -13.09 16.09
C PRO A 107 -23.00 -12.44 17.48
N LEU A 108 -23.08 -13.26 18.52
CA LEU A 108 -23.01 -12.83 19.93
C LEU A 108 -21.55 -12.69 20.40
N ALA A 109 -20.61 -13.33 19.71
CA ALA A 109 -19.17 -13.25 19.97
C ALA A 109 -18.44 -12.66 18.75
N ASP A 110 -17.14 -12.30 18.91
CA ASP A 110 -16.29 -11.83 17.80
C ASP A 110 -15.92 -12.97 16.83
N GLN A 111 -16.93 -13.64 16.30
CA GLN A 111 -16.78 -14.62 15.25
C GLN A 111 -17.20 -14.01 13.90
N ARG A 112 -16.44 -14.34 12.89
CA ARG A 112 -16.83 -14.00 11.53
C ARG A 112 -18.02 -14.85 11.12
N ARG A 113 -19.10 -14.22 10.70
CA ARG A 113 -20.32 -14.89 10.26
C ARG A 113 -20.88 -14.23 9.02
N SER A 114 -21.48 -15.02 8.16
CA SER A 114 -22.21 -14.50 7.00
C SER A 114 -23.44 -13.73 7.46
N GLY A 115 -23.72 -12.60 6.81
CA GLY A 115 -24.89 -11.78 7.14
C GLY A 115 -24.87 -10.41 6.47
N VAL A 116 -25.99 -9.71 6.61
CA VAL A 116 -26.12 -8.32 6.14
C VAL A 116 -25.31 -7.40 7.05
N LEU A 117 -24.44 -6.60 6.47
CA LEU A 117 -23.70 -5.55 7.18
C LEU A 117 -24.53 -4.25 7.21
N SER A 118 -24.12 -3.33 8.08
CA SER A 118 -24.80 -2.03 8.23
C SER A 118 -24.92 -1.30 6.88
N PRO A 119 -26.13 -0.99 6.42
CA PRO A 119 -26.32 -0.20 5.21
C PRO A 119 -25.72 1.18 5.34
N THR A 120 -25.28 1.75 4.22
CA THR A 120 -24.86 3.15 4.15
C THR A 120 -25.83 3.93 3.29
N PHE A 121 -26.12 5.15 3.71
CA PHE A 121 -27.02 6.07 3.01
C PHE A 121 -26.30 7.40 2.77
N GLY A 122 -26.53 7.97 1.60
CA GLY A 122 -25.99 9.27 1.22
C GLY A 122 -26.78 9.93 0.10
N THR A 123 -26.40 11.14 -0.26
CA THR A 123 -26.94 11.84 -1.42
C THR A 123 -25.86 12.69 -2.05
N SER A 124 -25.89 12.83 -3.37
CA SER A 124 -25.02 13.73 -4.11
C SER A 124 -25.63 14.15 -5.46
N ASN A 125 -25.13 15.25 -6.01
CA ASN A 125 -25.58 15.71 -7.34
C ASN A 125 -25.20 14.75 -8.49
N LYS A 126 -24.24 13.83 -8.26
CA LYS A 126 -23.74 12.90 -9.29
C LYS A 126 -24.56 11.62 -9.38
N VAL A 127 -25.03 11.12 -8.24
CA VAL A 127 -25.70 9.82 -8.16
C VAL A 127 -27.13 9.91 -7.59
N GLY A 128 -27.54 11.07 -7.08
CA GLY A 128 -28.81 11.24 -6.38
C GLY A 128 -28.78 10.61 -5.00
N VAL A 129 -29.88 9.94 -4.63
CA VAL A 129 -29.94 9.08 -3.43
C VAL A 129 -29.01 7.90 -3.65
N ASP A 130 -28.18 7.59 -2.66
CA ASP A 130 -27.18 6.54 -2.66
C ASP A 130 -27.40 5.62 -1.46
N LEU A 131 -27.91 4.41 -1.71
CA LEU A 131 -28.14 3.41 -0.69
C LEU A 131 -27.31 2.18 -1.03
N SER A 132 -26.40 1.78 -0.11
CA SER A 132 -25.59 0.57 -0.26
C SER A 132 -25.93 -0.42 0.84
N VAL A 133 -26.22 -1.66 0.47
CA VAL A 133 -26.51 -2.77 1.37
C VAL A 133 -25.50 -3.88 1.13
N PRO A 134 -24.49 -4.02 1.98
CA PRO A 134 -23.49 -5.08 1.86
C PRO A 134 -23.97 -6.37 2.55
N TYR A 135 -23.68 -7.50 1.92
CA TYR A 135 -23.81 -8.83 2.50
C TYR A 135 -22.43 -9.49 2.56
N TYR A 136 -22.03 -9.93 3.73
CA TYR A 136 -20.77 -10.59 3.99
C TYR A 136 -20.94 -12.12 3.96
N PHE A 137 -20.08 -12.82 3.22
CA PHE A 137 -19.99 -14.27 3.16
C PHE A 137 -18.73 -14.74 3.88
N ASN A 138 -18.90 -15.42 5.00
CA ASN A 138 -17.80 -16.13 5.68
C ASN A 138 -17.66 -17.53 5.08
N LEU A 139 -16.90 -17.62 3.97
CA LEU A 139 -16.78 -18.86 3.19
C LEU A 139 -15.91 -19.89 3.90
N ALA A 140 -14.80 -19.44 4.49
CA ALA A 140 -13.87 -20.25 5.26
C ALA A 140 -13.03 -19.36 6.20
N PRO A 141 -12.27 -19.91 7.15
CA PRO A 141 -11.40 -19.10 8.02
C PRO A 141 -10.42 -18.19 7.27
N ASN A 142 -10.04 -18.57 6.07
CA ASN A 142 -9.05 -17.91 5.23
C ASN A 142 -9.60 -17.40 3.89
N TYR A 143 -10.92 -17.46 3.68
CA TYR A 143 -11.63 -16.93 2.52
C TYR A 143 -12.87 -16.18 2.96
N ASP A 144 -13.07 -15.00 2.44
CA ASP A 144 -14.33 -14.27 2.58
C ASP A 144 -14.69 -13.51 1.32
N ASP A 145 -15.96 -13.16 1.24
CA ASP A 145 -16.50 -12.39 0.13
C ASP A 145 -17.54 -11.39 0.66
N GLN A 146 -17.64 -10.25 0.01
CA GLN A 146 -18.66 -9.25 0.29
C GLN A 146 -19.32 -8.80 -1.01
N LEU A 147 -20.61 -9.04 -1.11
CA LEU A 147 -21.45 -8.52 -2.19
C LEU A 147 -22.21 -7.30 -1.67
N THR A 148 -22.08 -6.16 -2.33
CA THR A 148 -22.79 -4.94 -2.00
C THR A 148 -23.72 -4.55 -3.14
N MET A 149 -25.01 -4.46 -2.85
CA MET A 149 -26.01 -3.89 -3.76
C MET A 149 -26.09 -2.39 -3.47
N ARG A 150 -25.76 -1.56 -4.46
CA ARG A 150 -25.81 -0.09 -4.37
C ARG A 150 -26.84 0.47 -5.31
N TYR A 151 -27.87 1.10 -4.75
CA TYR A 151 -28.87 1.81 -5.54
C TYR A 151 -28.52 3.31 -5.59
N MET A 152 -28.46 3.83 -6.79
CA MET A 152 -28.18 5.25 -7.09
C MET A 152 -29.41 5.83 -7.81
N GLY A 153 -30.09 6.80 -7.19
CA GLY A 153 -31.36 7.32 -7.70
C GLY A 153 -31.32 7.89 -9.12
N LEU A 154 -30.16 8.45 -9.55
CA LEU A 154 -29.98 8.99 -10.89
C LEU A 154 -29.35 7.99 -11.88
N ARG A 155 -28.70 6.91 -11.39
CA ARG A 155 -27.86 6.04 -12.25
C ARG A 155 -28.29 4.59 -12.28
N GLY A 156 -29.07 4.12 -11.29
CA GLY A 156 -29.57 2.75 -11.23
C GLY A 156 -28.85 1.87 -10.21
N LEU A 157 -28.96 0.56 -10.39
CA LEU A 157 -28.46 -0.46 -9.47
C LEU A 157 -27.06 -0.93 -9.88
N GLN A 158 -26.11 -0.79 -8.97
CA GLN A 158 -24.72 -1.26 -9.10
C GLN A 158 -24.48 -2.44 -8.15
N MET A 159 -23.81 -3.47 -8.63
CA MET A 159 -23.29 -4.58 -7.84
C MET A 159 -21.78 -4.38 -7.62
N ARG A 160 -21.33 -4.56 -6.37
CA ARG A 160 -19.92 -4.54 -6.00
C ARG A 160 -19.58 -5.83 -5.29
N ASN A 161 -18.51 -6.44 -5.69
CA ASN A 161 -18.00 -7.65 -5.06
C ASN A 161 -16.57 -7.44 -4.60
N GLU A 162 -16.26 -7.87 -3.38
CA GLU A 162 -14.92 -7.84 -2.81
C GLU A 162 -14.62 -9.22 -2.21
N ALA A 163 -13.77 -10.00 -2.88
CA ALA A 163 -13.30 -11.28 -2.38
C ALA A 163 -11.88 -11.18 -1.85
N ARG A 164 -11.62 -11.82 -0.70
CA ARG A 164 -10.32 -11.84 -0.02
C ARG A 164 -9.95 -13.25 0.35
N TYR A 165 -8.67 -13.56 0.19
CA TYR A 165 -8.16 -14.88 0.52
C TYR A 165 -6.71 -14.82 1.00
N ILE A 166 -6.37 -15.73 1.92
CA ILE A 166 -5.01 -15.87 2.46
C ILE A 166 -4.74 -17.33 2.80
N THR A 167 -3.59 -17.82 2.33
CA THR A 167 -3.06 -19.15 2.64
C THR A 167 -1.56 -19.02 2.94
N PRO A 168 -0.87 -20.06 3.42
CA PRO A 168 0.57 -20.01 3.61
C PRO A 168 1.36 -19.72 2.31
N SER A 169 0.82 -20.06 1.14
CA SER A 169 1.50 -19.94 -0.15
C SER A 169 0.97 -18.84 -1.06
N TYR A 170 -0.25 -18.35 -0.83
CA TYR A 170 -0.80 -17.25 -1.62
C TYR A 170 -1.78 -16.39 -0.84
N ASN A 171 -1.91 -15.14 -1.25
CA ASN A 171 -2.91 -14.21 -0.76
C ASN A 171 -3.35 -13.27 -1.86
N GLY A 172 -4.52 -12.69 -1.67
CA GLY A 172 -4.99 -11.70 -2.63
C GLY A 172 -6.34 -11.12 -2.30
N THR A 173 -6.70 -10.12 -3.10
CA THR A 173 -7.99 -9.45 -3.08
C THR A 173 -8.46 -9.24 -4.51
N SER A 174 -9.74 -9.43 -4.75
CA SER A 174 -10.39 -9.00 -5.98
C SER A 174 -11.52 -8.04 -5.65
N TYR A 175 -11.63 -6.99 -6.42
CA TYR A 175 -12.67 -5.98 -6.31
C TYR A 175 -13.29 -5.77 -7.68
N LEU A 176 -14.60 -5.99 -7.79
CA LEU A 176 -15.34 -5.87 -9.04
C LEU A 176 -16.58 -5.02 -8.83
N GLU A 177 -16.84 -4.10 -9.73
CA GLU A 177 -18.08 -3.31 -9.77
C GLU A 177 -18.74 -3.47 -11.13
N TYR A 178 -20.05 -3.60 -11.14
CA TYR A 178 -20.84 -3.67 -12.35
C TYR A 178 -22.14 -2.89 -12.21
N LEU A 179 -22.33 -1.94 -13.09
CA LEU A 179 -23.55 -1.14 -13.25
C LEU A 179 -24.15 -1.52 -14.64
N PRO A 180 -25.17 -2.39 -14.70
CA PRO A 180 -25.69 -2.92 -15.96
C PRO A 180 -26.22 -1.84 -16.90
N ASN A 181 -26.83 -0.79 -16.34
CA ASN A 181 -27.37 0.32 -17.07
C ASN A 181 -27.21 1.60 -16.25
N ASP A 182 -26.21 2.41 -16.59
CA ASP A 182 -26.10 3.79 -16.07
C ASP A 182 -27.14 4.65 -16.78
N GLN A 183 -28.20 5.06 -16.06
CA GLN A 183 -29.31 5.84 -16.62
C GLN A 183 -28.91 7.23 -17.13
N VAL A 184 -27.74 7.76 -16.73
CA VAL A 184 -27.18 9.02 -17.22
C VAL A 184 -26.38 8.78 -18.51
N GLU A 185 -25.51 7.77 -18.51
CA GLU A 185 -24.60 7.48 -19.62
C GLU A 185 -25.22 6.50 -20.65
N GLN A 186 -26.39 5.92 -20.37
CA GLN A 186 -27.13 4.98 -21.22
C GLN A 186 -26.30 3.77 -21.69
N ARG A 187 -25.44 3.26 -20.80
CA ARG A 187 -24.57 2.11 -21.07
C ARG A 187 -24.22 1.35 -19.79
N SER A 188 -23.74 0.12 -19.96
CA SER A 188 -23.14 -0.62 -18.85
C SER A 188 -21.76 -0.04 -18.48
N ARG A 189 -21.45 -0.01 -17.19
CA ARG A 189 -20.16 0.44 -16.68
C ARG A 189 -19.62 -0.55 -15.67
N TYR A 190 -18.28 -0.71 -15.66
CA TYR A 190 -17.61 -1.65 -14.75
C TYR A 190 -16.25 -1.12 -14.32
N ALA A 191 -15.83 -1.59 -13.16
CA ALA A 191 -14.47 -1.43 -12.64
C ALA A 191 -13.99 -2.77 -12.06
N GLY A 192 -12.71 -3.02 -12.15
CA GLY A 192 -12.11 -4.21 -11.57
C GLY A 192 -10.69 -3.96 -11.09
N GLN A 193 -10.36 -4.58 -9.96
CA GLN A 193 -9.00 -4.67 -9.44
C GLN A 193 -8.76 -6.07 -8.91
N ILE A 194 -7.64 -6.65 -9.28
CA ILE A 194 -7.17 -7.95 -8.76
C ILE A 194 -5.74 -7.76 -8.28
N ARG A 195 -5.50 -8.08 -7.02
CA ARG A 195 -4.16 -8.20 -6.44
C ARG A 195 -3.95 -9.61 -5.95
N HIS A 196 -2.91 -10.25 -6.43
CA HIS A 196 -2.57 -11.62 -6.07
C HIS A 196 -1.08 -11.75 -5.86
N ASN A 197 -0.68 -12.39 -4.76
CA ASN A 197 0.70 -12.76 -4.48
C ASN A 197 0.76 -14.27 -4.32
N GLN A 198 1.73 -14.89 -4.96
CA GLN A 198 1.97 -16.32 -4.93
C GLN A 198 3.41 -16.62 -4.53
N ASN A 199 3.58 -17.45 -3.53
CA ASN A 199 4.85 -18.10 -3.22
C ASN A 199 4.80 -19.53 -3.77
N PHE A 200 5.61 -19.82 -4.80
CA PHE A 200 5.68 -21.15 -5.41
C PHE A 200 6.67 -22.09 -4.68
N GLY A 201 7.37 -21.56 -3.66
CA GLY A 201 8.46 -22.29 -3.01
C GLY A 201 9.77 -22.27 -3.81
N ASN A 202 10.82 -22.83 -3.21
CA ASN A 202 12.14 -22.96 -3.85
C ASN A 202 12.70 -21.65 -4.44
N GLY A 203 12.39 -20.50 -3.80
CA GLY A 203 12.85 -19.18 -4.23
C GLY A 203 11.99 -18.51 -5.31
N TRP A 204 10.93 -19.15 -5.80
CA TRP A 204 10.02 -18.58 -6.78
C TRP A 204 8.83 -17.87 -6.13
N ALA A 205 8.55 -16.66 -6.60
CA ALA A 205 7.36 -15.90 -6.20
C ALA A 205 6.79 -15.15 -7.42
N GLY A 206 5.48 -14.95 -7.40
CA GLY A 206 4.78 -14.21 -8.44
C GLY A 206 3.79 -13.21 -7.86
N ASN A 207 3.54 -12.13 -8.57
CA ASN A 207 2.48 -11.20 -8.23
C ASN A 207 1.72 -10.72 -9.46
N ILE A 208 0.45 -10.38 -9.25
CA ILE A 208 -0.41 -9.71 -10.22
C ILE A 208 -1.04 -8.52 -9.51
N ASP A 209 -0.97 -7.33 -10.13
CA ASP A 209 -1.76 -6.15 -9.77
C ASP A 209 -2.39 -5.61 -11.05
N PHE A 210 -3.67 -5.86 -11.21
CA PHE A 210 -4.41 -5.49 -12.40
C PHE A 210 -5.59 -4.61 -12.02
N SER A 211 -5.67 -3.42 -12.60
CA SER A 211 -6.77 -2.49 -12.42
C SER A 211 -7.30 -2.00 -13.76
N GLY A 212 -8.61 -1.85 -13.86
CA GLY A 212 -9.23 -1.35 -15.08
C GLY A 212 -10.66 -0.88 -14.86
N VAL A 213 -11.09 0.04 -15.72
CA VAL A 213 -12.45 0.57 -15.76
C VAL A 213 -12.99 0.61 -17.19
N SER A 214 -14.29 0.66 -17.32
CA SER A 214 -14.99 0.73 -18.61
C SER A 214 -14.72 2.02 -19.37
N ASP A 215 -14.50 3.12 -18.65
CA ASP A 215 -14.39 4.46 -19.26
C ASP A 215 -13.61 5.42 -18.35
N PRO A 216 -13.03 6.50 -18.92
CA PRO A 216 -12.20 7.44 -18.20
C PRO A 216 -12.91 8.22 -17.07
N ARG A 217 -14.22 8.37 -17.13
CA ARG A 217 -15.01 9.12 -16.15
C ARG A 217 -15.58 8.26 -15.03
N TYR A 218 -15.30 6.96 -15.03
CA TYR A 218 -15.89 6.02 -14.07
C TYR A 218 -15.77 6.50 -12.63
N PHE A 219 -14.57 6.83 -12.16
CA PHE A 219 -14.35 7.26 -10.79
C PHE A 219 -14.88 8.67 -10.52
N ILE A 220 -14.79 9.56 -11.51
CA ILE A 220 -15.30 10.93 -11.39
C ILE A 220 -16.80 10.93 -11.13
N ASP A 221 -17.53 10.06 -11.82
CA ASP A 221 -18.99 10.01 -11.78
C ASP A 221 -19.55 9.16 -10.63
N LEU A 222 -18.91 8.03 -10.33
CA LEU A 222 -19.47 7.00 -9.45
C LEU A 222 -18.80 6.90 -8.08
N SER A 223 -17.57 7.43 -7.91
CA SER A 223 -16.86 7.35 -6.63
C SER A 223 -17.17 8.55 -5.73
N SER A 224 -17.35 8.25 -4.45
CA SER A 224 -17.40 9.24 -3.36
C SER A 224 -16.02 9.48 -2.71
N ARG A 225 -14.99 8.69 -3.09
CA ARG A 225 -13.64 8.76 -2.50
C ARG A 225 -12.74 9.66 -3.35
N LEU A 226 -12.26 10.76 -2.78
CA LEU A 226 -11.38 11.71 -3.48
C LEU A 226 -10.12 11.05 -4.04
N ALA A 227 -9.52 10.11 -3.31
CA ALA A 227 -8.33 9.37 -3.76
C ALA A 227 -8.55 8.59 -5.06
N LEU A 228 -9.76 8.08 -5.31
CA LEU A 228 -10.10 7.41 -6.57
C LEU A 228 -10.41 8.40 -7.68
N THR A 229 -11.06 9.53 -7.37
CA THR A 229 -11.38 10.55 -8.38
C THR A 229 -10.15 11.26 -8.93
N SER A 230 -9.04 11.26 -8.20
CA SER A 230 -7.74 11.81 -8.63
C SER A 230 -6.83 10.80 -9.33
N GLN A 231 -7.22 9.53 -9.40
CA GLN A 231 -6.42 8.49 -10.04
C GLN A 231 -6.52 8.60 -11.55
N VAL A 232 -5.39 8.81 -12.22
CA VAL A 232 -5.34 9.02 -13.67
C VAL A 232 -4.75 7.83 -14.43
N ASN A 233 -3.91 7.00 -13.80
CA ASN A 233 -3.28 5.83 -14.42
C ASN A 233 -3.58 4.58 -13.58
N LEU A 234 -4.23 3.60 -14.19
CA LEU A 234 -4.55 2.31 -13.57
C LEU A 234 -3.48 1.29 -13.95
N LEU A 235 -2.82 0.75 -12.95
CA LEU A 235 -1.75 -0.23 -13.13
C LEU A 235 -2.29 -1.57 -13.63
N ARG A 236 -1.55 -2.18 -14.56
CA ARG A 236 -1.72 -3.54 -15.07
C ARG A 236 -0.37 -4.21 -15.10
N GLN A 237 -0.10 -5.03 -14.10
CA GLN A 237 1.22 -5.62 -13.91
C GLN A 237 1.12 -7.10 -13.54
N GLY A 238 2.04 -7.88 -14.07
CA GLY A 238 2.36 -9.22 -13.62
C GLY A 238 3.85 -9.39 -13.52
N ALA A 239 4.34 -10.00 -12.45
CA ALA A 239 5.77 -10.28 -12.28
C ALA A 239 5.99 -11.68 -11.72
N LEU A 240 7.10 -12.27 -12.14
CA LEU A 240 7.64 -13.52 -11.63
C LEU A 240 9.07 -13.27 -11.18
N SER A 241 9.38 -13.61 -9.94
CA SER A 241 10.70 -13.43 -9.34
C SER A 241 11.28 -14.75 -8.86
N TYR A 242 12.58 -14.84 -8.93
CA TYR A 242 13.38 -15.92 -8.38
C TYR A 242 14.50 -15.37 -7.52
N SER A 243 14.64 -15.88 -6.29
CA SER A 243 15.72 -15.54 -5.37
C SER A 243 16.58 -16.79 -5.15
N GLY A 244 17.63 -16.93 -5.96
CA GLY A 244 18.46 -18.11 -6.01
C GLY A 244 19.72 -18.00 -5.18
N GLY A 245 20.12 -19.11 -4.53
CA GLY A 245 21.42 -19.26 -3.88
C GLY A 245 21.78 -18.25 -2.78
N GLY A 246 20.84 -17.44 -2.32
CA GLY A 246 21.02 -16.44 -1.26
C GLY A 246 21.82 -15.19 -1.65
N TRP A 247 22.40 -15.11 -2.87
CA TRP A 247 23.24 -13.99 -3.29
C TRP A 247 22.82 -13.32 -4.62
N TRP A 248 21.84 -13.85 -5.33
CA TRP A 248 21.30 -13.22 -6.52
C TRP A 248 19.77 -13.41 -6.63
N SER A 249 19.12 -12.50 -7.33
CA SER A 249 17.70 -12.57 -7.66
C SER A 249 17.47 -12.10 -9.10
N ALA A 250 16.42 -12.66 -9.72
CA ALA A 250 15.97 -12.24 -11.03
C ALA A 250 14.47 -12.00 -11.01
N THR A 251 14.00 -11.00 -11.77
CA THR A 251 12.57 -10.69 -11.90
C THR A 251 12.24 -10.44 -13.36
N GLY A 252 11.20 -11.08 -13.84
CA GLY A 252 10.54 -10.77 -15.11
C GLY A 252 9.22 -10.10 -14.84
N MET A 253 8.95 -8.95 -15.47
CA MET A 253 7.75 -8.15 -15.28
C MET A 253 7.16 -7.72 -16.62
N LEU A 254 5.83 -7.73 -16.70
CA LEU A 254 5.05 -7.09 -17.74
C LEU A 254 4.24 -5.96 -17.07
N GLN A 255 4.39 -4.73 -17.52
CA GLN A 255 3.72 -3.57 -16.95
C GLN A 255 3.11 -2.69 -18.04
N ALA A 256 1.85 -2.34 -17.84
CA ALA A 256 1.11 -1.41 -18.69
C ALA A 256 0.17 -0.56 -17.81
N TYR A 257 -0.44 0.44 -18.42
CA TYR A 257 -1.39 1.32 -17.74
C TYR A 257 -2.63 1.54 -18.60
N GLN A 258 -3.77 1.74 -17.94
CA GLN A 258 -4.93 2.37 -18.55
C GLN A 258 -4.96 3.82 -18.06
N THR A 259 -4.67 4.77 -18.95
CA THR A 259 -4.75 6.20 -18.65
C THR A 259 -6.18 6.68 -18.80
N LEU A 260 -6.70 7.34 -17.78
CA LEU A 260 -8.07 7.85 -17.72
C LEU A 260 -8.12 9.27 -18.27
N GLN A 261 -8.11 9.38 -19.59
CA GLN A 261 -8.20 10.66 -20.31
C GLN A 261 -9.65 11.16 -20.30
N ASP A 262 -9.99 12.13 -19.43
CA ASP A 262 -11.32 12.74 -19.43
C ASP A 262 -11.50 13.60 -20.70
N PRO A 263 -12.43 13.25 -21.60
CA PRO A 263 -12.65 13.99 -22.83
C PRO A 263 -13.19 15.41 -22.62
N ASN A 264 -13.75 15.69 -21.44
CA ASN A 264 -14.40 16.97 -21.15
C ASN A 264 -13.46 18.05 -20.61
N THR A 265 -12.23 17.67 -20.20
CA THR A 265 -11.29 18.65 -19.62
C THR A 265 -10.43 19.35 -20.64
N GLY A 266 -10.28 18.81 -21.84
CA GLY A 266 -9.32 19.29 -22.84
C GLY A 266 -7.85 19.14 -22.44
N VAL A 267 -7.57 18.65 -21.24
CA VAL A 267 -6.20 18.42 -20.73
C VAL A 267 -5.73 17.05 -21.20
N LYS A 268 -4.64 17.02 -21.98
CA LYS A 268 -4.00 15.77 -22.39
C LYS A 268 -3.08 15.28 -21.28
N LEU A 269 -3.44 14.14 -20.66
CA LEU A 269 -2.60 13.47 -19.68
C LEU A 269 -1.44 12.75 -20.39
N ALA A 270 -0.25 12.80 -19.78
CA ALA A 270 0.89 12.01 -20.24
C ALA A 270 0.66 10.53 -19.90
N GLU A 271 0.67 9.68 -20.91
CA GLU A 271 0.64 8.23 -20.73
C GLU A 271 2.02 7.74 -20.29
N PRO A 272 2.13 6.91 -19.24
CA PRO A 272 3.40 6.27 -18.90
C PRO A 272 3.82 5.25 -19.96
N TYR A 273 5.14 5.08 -20.15
CA TYR A 273 5.66 3.98 -20.96
C TYR A 273 5.23 2.63 -20.40
N LYS A 274 4.83 1.73 -21.29
CA LYS A 274 4.68 0.31 -20.99
C LYS A 274 6.05 -0.35 -20.97
N ARG A 275 6.23 -1.37 -20.13
CA ARG A 275 7.44 -2.18 -20.03
C ARG A 275 7.07 -3.62 -20.34
N LEU A 276 7.38 -4.06 -21.57
CA LEU A 276 6.85 -5.32 -22.12
C LEU A 276 7.91 -6.08 -22.93
N PRO A 277 8.83 -6.83 -22.28
CA PRO A 277 9.00 -7.05 -20.84
C PRO A 277 10.03 -6.12 -20.19
N GLN A 278 10.09 -6.17 -18.84
CA GLN A 278 11.25 -5.77 -18.06
C GLN A 278 11.84 -7.00 -17.38
N LEU A 279 13.15 -7.23 -17.55
CA LEU A 279 13.90 -8.30 -16.89
C LEU A 279 14.98 -7.64 -16.04
N THR A 280 15.06 -7.97 -14.76
CA THR A 280 16.08 -7.48 -13.86
C THR A 280 16.85 -8.63 -13.25
N LEU A 281 18.16 -8.46 -13.11
CA LEU A 281 19.05 -9.37 -12.40
C LEU A 281 19.87 -8.56 -11.42
N THR A 282 19.78 -8.90 -10.15
CA THR A 282 20.61 -8.30 -9.09
C THR A 282 21.42 -9.40 -8.41
N ALA A 283 22.65 -9.07 -8.05
CA ALA A 283 23.50 -9.99 -7.28
C ALA A 283 24.27 -9.18 -6.23
N LEU A 284 24.36 -9.73 -5.02
CA LEU A 284 25.14 -9.17 -3.93
C LEU A 284 25.88 -10.33 -3.27
N ARG A 285 27.20 -10.36 -3.43
CA ARG A 285 28.03 -11.41 -2.85
C ARG A 285 29.15 -10.77 -2.02
N PRO A 286 29.05 -10.80 -0.69
CA PRO A 286 30.13 -10.37 0.17
C PRO A 286 31.30 -11.36 0.15
N GLU A 287 32.47 -10.90 0.54
CA GLU A 287 33.68 -11.72 0.73
C GLU A 287 34.11 -12.55 -0.51
N VAL A 288 34.05 -11.93 -1.68
CA VAL A 288 34.43 -12.64 -2.92
C VAL A 288 35.91 -12.95 -2.94
N PHE A 289 36.78 -11.97 -2.66
CA PHE A 289 38.22 -12.10 -2.42
C PHE A 289 38.73 -10.91 -1.61
N GLY A 290 39.61 -11.16 -0.65
CA GLY A 290 40.26 -10.10 0.16
C GLY A 290 39.27 -9.19 0.90
N GLY A 291 38.11 -9.70 1.32
CA GLY A 291 37.08 -8.92 2.00
C GLY A 291 36.21 -8.04 1.07
N THR A 292 36.37 -8.15 -0.24
CA THR A 292 35.58 -7.36 -1.19
C THR A 292 34.16 -7.88 -1.35
N THR A 293 33.22 -6.98 -1.60
CA THR A 293 31.83 -7.26 -1.92
C THR A 293 31.56 -6.98 -3.39
N PHE A 294 31.07 -7.99 -4.11
CA PHE A 294 30.59 -7.85 -5.48
C PHE A 294 29.10 -7.50 -5.47
N HIS A 295 28.73 -6.48 -6.26
CA HIS A 295 27.36 -6.13 -6.54
C HIS A 295 27.14 -6.04 -8.05
N LEU A 296 26.03 -6.58 -8.54
CA LEU A 296 25.58 -6.46 -9.93
C LEU A 296 24.16 -5.93 -9.95
N ALA A 297 23.93 -4.89 -10.74
CA ALA A 297 22.60 -4.49 -11.20
C ALA A 297 22.57 -4.63 -12.72
N SER A 298 21.59 -5.35 -13.25
CA SER A 298 21.40 -5.54 -14.69
C SER A 298 19.92 -5.47 -15.02
N GLU A 299 19.61 -4.85 -16.15
CA GLU A 299 18.24 -4.65 -16.58
C GLU A 299 18.13 -4.74 -18.09
N PHE A 300 17.10 -5.41 -18.57
CA PHE A 300 16.60 -5.30 -19.94
C PHE A 300 15.15 -4.81 -19.90
N VAL A 301 14.84 -3.78 -20.68
CA VAL A 301 13.46 -3.25 -20.80
C VAL A 301 13.13 -3.00 -22.26
N ASP A 302 11.95 -3.43 -22.67
CA ASP A 302 11.32 -3.02 -23.93
C ASP A 302 10.25 -1.96 -23.59
N PHE A 303 10.52 -0.70 -23.92
CA PHE A 303 9.63 0.43 -23.70
C PHE A 303 8.72 0.64 -24.90
N SER A 304 7.42 0.58 -24.68
CA SER A 304 6.40 0.81 -25.70
C SER A 304 5.48 1.96 -25.33
N HIS A 305 5.14 2.80 -26.30
CA HIS A 305 4.25 3.94 -26.13
C HIS A 305 3.44 4.18 -27.40
N PRO A 306 2.14 4.54 -27.32
CA PRO A 306 1.31 4.69 -28.52
C PRO A 306 1.74 5.82 -29.47
N THR A 307 2.39 6.88 -28.97
CA THR A 307 2.69 8.09 -29.74
C THR A 307 4.13 8.60 -29.60
N LEU A 308 4.88 8.19 -28.58
CA LEU A 308 6.26 8.63 -28.35
C LEU A 308 7.26 7.59 -28.91
N THR A 309 8.52 8.03 -29.01
CA THR A 309 9.66 7.14 -29.33
C THR A 309 9.68 5.92 -28.44
N GLU A 310 9.84 4.74 -29.03
CA GLU A 310 9.96 3.46 -28.35
C GLU A 310 11.39 2.96 -28.37
N GLY A 311 11.70 1.94 -27.61
CA GLY A 311 13.01 1.34 -27.68
C GLY A 311 13.30 0.34 -26.58
N ARG A 312 14.43 -0.34 -26.77
CA ARG A 312 14.95 -1.32 -25.81
C ARG A 312 16.17 -0.76 -25.12
N ARG A 313 16.25 -0.99 -23.83
CA ARG A 313 17.43 -0.66 -23.04
C ARG A 313 17.98 -1.92 -22.40
N LEU A 314 19.28 -2.14 -22.58
CA LEU A 314 20.06 -3.13 -21.83
C LEU A 314 21.08 -2.37 -20.97
N MET A 315 21.01 -2.57 -19.67
CA MET A 315 21.91 -1.97 -18.68
C MET A 315 22.65 -3.08 -17.93
N PHE A 316 23.94 -2.86 -17.69
CA PHE A 316 24.80 -3.74 -16.92
C PHE A 316 25.72 -2.90 -16.03
N TYR A 317 25.63 -3.07 -14.71
CA TYR A 317 26.39 -2.30 -13.74
C TYR A 317 27.03 -3.21 -12.68
N PRO A 318 28.17 -3.89 -12.99
CA PRO A 318 28.98 -4.57 -12.02
C PRO A 318 29.76 -3.57 -11.16
N GLN A 319 29.85 -3.86 -9.88
CA GLN A 319 30.52 -3.04 -8.87
C GLN A 319 31.33 -3.93 -7.93
N LEU A 320 32.45 -3.41 -7.45
CA LEU A 320 33.27 -4.00 -6.42
C LEU A 320 33.54 -2.96 -5.33
N SER A 321 33.26 -3.31 -4.09
CA SER A 321 33.54 -2.47 -2.93
C SER A 321 34.36 -3.23 -1.91
N LEU A 322 35.18 -2.49 -1.14
CA LEU A 322 35.97 -3.04 -0.04
C LEU A 322 35.56 -2.33 1.28
N PRO A 323 34.57 -2.90 2.02
CA PRO A 323 34.17 -2.33 3.30
C PRO A 323 35.23 -2.64 4.38
N LEU A 324 35.99 -1.64 4.78
CA LEU A 324 36.90 -1.69 5.91
C LEU A 324 36.23 -0.99 7.07
N GLN A 325 35.94 -1.72 8.16
CA GLN A 325 35.19 -1.14 9.29
C GLN A 325 35.68 -1.67 10.63
N THR A 326 35.61 -0.80 11.63
CA THR A 326 35.77 -1.10 13.04
C THR A 326 34.53 -0.59 13.79
N SER A 327 34.53 -0.70 15.13
CA SER A 327 33.49 -0.07 15.96
C SER A 327 33.45 1.46 15.85
N ALA A 328 34.59 2.11 15.57
CA ALA A 328 34.73 3.56 15.61
C ALA A 328 34.78 4.23 14.24
N PHE A 329 35.16 3.53 13.16
CA PHE A 329 35.26 4.12 11.83
C PHE A 329 34.98 3.10 10.74
N TYR A 330 34.58 3.60 9.57
CA TYR A 330 34.54 2.83 8.34
C TYR A 330 35.12 3.62 7.15
N ILE A 331 35.63 2.88 6.17
CA ILE A 331 35.98 3.38 4.84
C ILE A 331 35.63 2.33 3.81
N THR A 332 34.88 2.72 2.80
CA THR A 332 34.38 1.81 1.75
C THR A 332 34.68 2.41 0.38
N PRO A 333 35.86 2.16 -0.18
CA PRO A 333 36.10 2.43 -1.58
C PRO A 333 35.28 1.49 -2.46
N LYS A 334 34.78 2.02 -3.57
CA LYS A 334 33.98 1.30 -4.56
C LYS A 334 34.35 1.73 -5.97
N ILE A 335 34.41 0.75 -6.88
CA ILE A 335 34.52 0.95 -8.31
C ILE A 335 33.42 0.16 -9.04
N GLY A 336 32.87 0.73 -10.07
CA GLY A 336 31.90 0.09 -10.93
C GLY A 336 32.00 0.56 -12.37
N VAL A 337 31.40 -0.20 -13.29
CA VAL A 337 31.32 0.16 -14.71
C VAL A 337 29.86 0.09 -15.12
N HIS A 338 29.25 1.24 -15.38
CA HIS A 338 27.88 1.35 -15.85
C HIS A 338 27.83 1.34 -17.37
N ALA A 339 27.45 0.22 -17.97
CA ALA A 339 27.29 0.05 -19.42
C ALA A 339 25.82 0.02 -19.79
N THR A 340 25.44 0.80 -20.79
CA THR A 340 24.05 0.85 -21.29
C THR A 340 24.06 0.85 -22.80
N ARG A 341 23.16 0.06 -23.40
CA ARG A 341 22.89 0.05 -24.85
C ARG A 341 21.40 0.28 -25.07
N TYR A 342 21.10 1.07 -26.10
CA TYR A 342 19.75 1.33 -26.57
C TYR A 342 19.63 0.89 -28.04
N ASP A 343 18.48 0.30 -28.35
CA ASP A 343 17.98 0.14 -29.71
C ASP A 343 16.67 0.96 -29.78
N VAL A 344 16.67 2.04 -30.56
CA VAL A 344 15.64 3.08 -30.54
C VAL A 344 14.80 3.03 -31.81
N ASN A 345 13.48 3.09 -31.66
CA ASN A 345 12.54 3.21 -32.76
C ASN A 345 11.83 4.56 -32.66
N TYR A 346 12.27 5.50 -33.49
CA TYR A 346 11.71 6.85 -33.50
C TYR A 346 10.32 6.88 -34.12
N ARG A 347 9.43 7.65 -33.53
CA ARG A 347 8.05 7.85 -34.01
C ARG A 347 7.78 9.33 -34.33
N GLY A 348 6.89 9.57 -35.29
CA GLY A 348 6.49 10.91 -35.72
C GLY A 348 7.62 11.65 -36.42
N ALA A 349 7.84 12.90 -36.03
CA ALA A 349 8.90 13.75 -36.57
C ALA A 349 10.27 13.54 -35.88
N SER A 350 10.35 12.69 -34.87
CA SER A 350 11.60 12.41 -34.16
C SER A 350 12.51 11.55 -35.01
N THR A 351 13.79 11.95 -35.10
CA THR A 351 14.84 11.20 -35.82
C THR A 351 16.11 11.18 -34.98
N GLY A 352 16.97 10.18 -35.20
CA GLY A 352 18.24 10.04 -34.47
C GLY A 352 18.93 8.72 -34.78
N ASP A 353 19.96 8.41 -34.02
CA ASP A 353 20.71 7.16 -34.14
C ASP A 353 19.87 6.01 -33.57
N GLU A 354 19.64 4.96 -34.36
CA GLU A 354 18.84 3.78 -33.93
C GLU A 354 19.53 2.96 -32.83
N THR A 355 20.87 3.02 -32.79
CA THR A 355 21.66 2.33 -31.76
C THR A 355 22.56 3.32 -31.04
N LEU A 356 22.43 3.38 -29.71
CA LEU A 356 23.23 4.22 -28.83
C LEU A 356 23.85 3.39 -27.73
N SER A 357 25.07 3.73 -27.33
CA SER A 357 25.73 3.05 -26.21
C SER A 357 26.52 4.04 -25.35
N ARG A 358 26.61 3.70 -24.07
CA ARG A 358 27.34 4.48 -23.07
C ARG A 358 28.03 3.56 -22.10
N VAL A 359 29.30 3.84 -21.77
CA VAL A 359 30.06 3.16 -20.73
C VAL A 359 30.67 4.20 -19.81
N LEU A 360 30.36 4.15 -18.53
CA LEU A 360 30.81 5.10 -17.51
C LEU A 360 31.48 4.35 -16.36
N PRO A 361 32.76 4.59 -16.06
CA PRO A 361 33.36 4.21 -14.81
C PRO A 361 32.80 5.08 -13.69
N ILE A 362 32.47 4.47 -12.57
CA ILE A 362 31.96 5.14 -11.36
C ILE A 362 32.85 4.75 -10.20
N VAL A 363 33.47 5.73 -9.57
CA VAL A 363 34.37 5.51 -8.43
C VAL A 363 33.84 6.32 -7.24
N SER A 364 33.74 5.71 -6.08
CA SER A 364 33.37 6.40 -4.87
C SER A 364 34.16 5.91 -3.65
N VAL A 365 34.28 6.76 -2.67
CA VAL A 365 34.82 6.42 -1.34
C VAL A 365 33.87 7.01 -0.31
N ASP A 366 33.28 6.15 0.51
CA ASP A 366 32.44 6.54 1.64
C ASP A 366 33.19 6.25 2.94
N SER A 367 33.30 7.25 3.82
CA SER A 367 34.00 7.11 5.08
C SER A 367 33.33 7.88 6.19
N GLY A 368 33.38 7.36 7.40
CA GLY A 368 32.83 7.99 8.58
C GLY A 368 33.48 7.51 9.84
N VAL A 369 33.36 8.34 10.87
CA VAL A 369 33.84 8.06 12.22
C VAL A 369 32.72 8.28 13.20
N THR A 370 32.63 7.46 14.24
CA THR A 370 31.65 7.61 15.31
C THR A 370 32.37 7.91 16.62
N PHE A 371 32.08 9.05 17.20
CA PHE A 371 32.48 9.42 18.57
C PHE A 371 31.27 9.28 19.47
N GLU A 372 31.48 8.78 20.68
CA GLU A 372 30.45 8.61 21.69
C GLU A 372 30.83 9.25 22.99
N ARG A 373 29.86 9.81 23.71
CA ARG A 373 30.03 10.29 25.08
C ARG A 373 28.74 10.12 25.87
N ASP A 374 28.90 9.93 27.16
CA ASP A 374 27.80 10.00 28.10
C ASP A 374 27.44 11.45 28.40
N ILE A 375 26.15 11.76 28.44
CA ILE A 375 25.64 13.09 28.81
C ILE A 375 24.46 12.91 29.78
N ASP A 376 24.37 13.82 30.75
CA ASP A 376 23.16 13.99 31.56
C ASP A 376 22.29 15.09 30.94
N PHE A 377 21.03 14.82 30.75
CA PHE A 377 20.06 15.80 30.29
C PHE A 377 18.77 15.65 31.08
N GLY A 378 18.45 16.66 31.89
CA GLY A 378 17.28 16.68 32.74
C GLY A 378 17.28 15.64 33.87
N GLY A 379 18.48 15.25 34.38
CA GLY A 379 18.65 14.26 35.45
C GLY A 379 18.49 12.81 34.96
N LYS A 380 18.64 12.58 33.66
CA LYS A 380 18.64 11.26 33.05
C LYS A 380 19.85 11.09 32.13
N ASP A 381 20.52 9.95 32.25
CA ASP A 381 21.67 9.58 31.43
C ASP A 381 21.29 9.25 30.01
N TYR A 382 22.07 9.75 29.06
CA TYR A 382 21.97 9.45 27.63
C TYR A 382 23.34 9.24 27.00
N ILE A 383 23.40 8.52 25.88
CA ILE A 383 24.57 8.43 25.02
C ILE A 383 24.41 9.43 23.87
N GLN A 384 25.33 10.37 23.73
CA GLN A 384 25.39 11.25 22.57
C GLN A 384 26.47 10.76 21.62
N THR A 385 26.08 10.58 20.32
CA THR A 385 27.02 10.30 19.23
C THR A 385 27.34 11.57 18.45
N LEU A 386 28.52 11.59 17.84
CA LEU A 386 28.93 12.57 16.82
C LEU A 386 29.54 11.80 15.66
N GLU A 387 28.93 11.93 14.46
CA GLU A 387 29.19 11.09 13.32
C GLU A 387 29.55 11.94 12.09
N PRO A 388 30.80 12.40 11.95
CA PRO A 388 31.27 13.00 10.72
C PRO A 388 31.37 11.93 9.61
N ARG A 389 30.89 12.29 8.40
CA ARG A 389 30.92 11.45 7.19
C ARG A 389 31.45 12.25 6.01
N VAL A 390 32.31 11.63 5.22
CA VAL A 390 32.83 12.16 3.96
C VAL A 390 32.59 11.16 2.85
N TYR A 391 32.00 11.64 1.78
CA TYR A 391 31.70 10.83 0.59
C TYR A 391 32.28 11.52 -0.65
N TYR A 392 33.19 10.86 -1.34
CA TYR A 392 33.72 11.28 -2.64
C TYR A 392 33.08 10.47 -3.75
N LEU A 393 32.72 11.16 -4.85
CA LEU A 393 32.16 10.50 -6.03
C LEU A 393 32.78 11.10 -7.29
N TYR A 394 33.21 10.19 -8.19
CA TYR A 394 33.68 10.52 -9.52
C TYR A 394 32.92 9.71 -10.58
N VAL A 395 32.31 10.44 -11.53
CA VAL A 395 31.64 9.94 -12.74
C VAL A 395 32.02 10.87 -13.90
N PRO A 396 32.73 10.41 -14.95
CA PRO A 396 33.12 11.28 -16.05
C PRO A 396 31.88 11.76 -16.82
N TYR A 397 32.01 12.94 -17.41
CA TYR A 397 30.98 13.45 -18.29
C TYR A 397 30.95 12.68 -19.61
N THR A 398 29.75 12.35 -20.06
CA THR A 398 29.47 11.86 -21.41
C THR A 398 28.24 12.60 -21.92
N ASP A 399 28.27 13.05 -23.16
CA ASP A 399 27.11 13.67 -23.78
C ASP A 399 25.96 12.65 -23.90
N GLN A 400 24.81 12.97 -23.30
CA GLN A 400 23.63 12.13 -23.26
C GLN A 400 22.44 12.81 -23.96
N SER A 401 22.66 13.91 -24.68
CA SER A 401 21.60 14.67 -25.34
C SER A 401 20.84 13.88 -26.42
N LYS A 402 21.52 12.92 -27.05
CA LYS A 402 20.91 12.03 -28.05
C LYS A 402 20.19 10.82 -27.47
N PHE A 403 20.40 10.50 -26.19
CA PHE A 403 19.77 9.34 -25.58
C PHE A 403 18.29 9.60 -25.30
N PRO A 404 17.41 8.63 -25.52
CA PRO A 404 16.01 8.77 -25.17
C PRO A 404 15.85 8.93 -23.64
N ASN A 405 14.71 9.45 -23.23
CA ASN A 405 14.33 9.49 -21.82
C ASN A 405 13.00 8.76 -21.65
N PHE A 406 13.06 7.50 -21.23
CA PHE A 406 11.90 6.66 -20.99
C PHE A 406 11.43 6.71 -19.54
N ASP A 407 12.37 6.81 -18.57
CA ASP A 407 12.04 6.66 -17.14
C ASP A 407 12.90 7.50 -16.19
N SER A 408 13.74 8.40 -16.70
CA SER A 408 14.57 9.23 -15.81
C SER A 408 13.92 10.56 -15.48
N GLY A 409 13.96 10.89 -14.19
CA GLY A 409 13.55 12.17 -13.62
C GLY A 409 14.48 12.58 -12.48
N PHE A 410 14.57 13.86 -12.16
CA PHE A 410 15.32 14.33 -11.01
C PHE A 410 14.70 13.82 -9.70
N TYR A 411 15.55 13.39 -8.78
CA TYR A 411 15.13 13.18 -7.41
C TYR A 411 14.92 14.51 -6.67
N ASP A 412 13.95 14.52 -5.77
CA ASP A 412 13.80 15.63 -4.82
C ASP A 412 15.04 15.73 -3.92
N PHE A 413 15.56 16.95 -3.75
CA PHE A 413 16.73 17.17 -2.94
C PHE A 413 16.43 16.99 -1.46
N ASN A 414 17.14 16.08 -0.81
CA ASN A 414 17.05 15.84 0.63
C ASN A 414 18.40 15.35 1.18
N PHE A 415 18.49 15.20 2.51
CA PHE A 415 19.74 14.79 3.18
C PHE A 415 20.27 13.43 2.68
N ALA A 416 19.40 12.47 2.37
CA ALA A 416 19.85 11.17 1.85
C ALA A 416 20.40 11.30 0.42
N GLN A 417 19.81 12.15 -0.40
CA GLN A 417 20.17 12.33 -1.81
C GLN A 417 21.54 13.00 -2.01
N ILE A 418 22.08 13.71 -1.00
CA ILE A 418 23.43 14.27 -1.14
C ILE A 418 24.53 13.20 -1.23
N PHE A 419 24.25 11.95 -0.85
CA PHE A 419 25.15 10.79 -0.94
C PHE A 419 24.81 9.84 -2.12
N ALA A 420 23.82 10.17 -2.94
CA ALA A 420 23.45 9.35 -4.09
C ALA A 420 24.50 9.46 -5.20
N GLU A 421 24.78 8.35 -5.89
CA GLU A 421 25.68 8.29 -7.05
C GLU A 421 25.09 8.98 -8.27
N ASN A 422 23.78 8.95 -8.40
CA ASN A 422 23.06 9.57 -9.51
C ASN A 422 21.96 10.47 -8.94
N VAL A 423 21.80 11.66 -9.49
CA VAL A 423 20.72 12.58 -9.11
C VAL A 423 19.42 12.30 -9.87
N TYR A 424 19.44 11.35 -10.80
CA TYR A 424 18.29 10.92 -11.57
C TYR A 424 17.76 9.57 -11.09
N SER A 425 16.46 9.39 -11.11
CA SER A 425 15.82 8.08 -11.11
C SER A 425 15.97 7.37 -12.46
N GLY A 426 15.57 6.11 -12.52
CA GLY A 426 15.63 5.32 -13.76
C GLY A 426 17.06 5.06 -14.26
N GLY A 427 17.18 4.74 -15.56
CA GLY A 427 18.45 4.33 -16.15
C GLY A 427 18.91 5.17 -17.34
N ASP A 428 18.11 6.17 -17.78
CA ASP A 428 18.40 6.89 -19.03
C ASP A 428 19.41 8.03 -18.83
N ARG A 429 19.40 8.65 -17.66
CA ARG A 429 20.32 9.74 -17.32
C ARG A 429 21.22 9.36 -16.16
N ILE A 430 22.52 9.49 -16.37
CA ILE A 430 23.55 9.32 -15.32
C ILE A 430 24.31 10.61 -15.19
N SER A 431 24.18 11.25 -14.04
CA SER A 431 24.85 12.54 -13.78
C SER A 431 26.38 12.39 -13.78
N ASN A 432 27.10 13.32 -14.42
CA ASN A 432 28.53 13.45 -14.20
C ASN A 432 28.78 13.93 -12.77
N ALA A 433 29.85 13.48 -12.17
CA ALA A 433 30.24 13.85 -10.81
C ALA A 433 31.75 13.92 -10.67
N ASN A 434 32.22 14.96 -10.02
CA ASN A 434 33.47 15.05 -9.33
C ASN A 434 33.15 15.92 -8.11
N GLN A 435 32.85 15.26 -6.97
CA GLN A 435 32.24 15.94 -5.85
C GLN A 435 32.63 15.32 -4.53
N ILE A 436 32.62 16.15 -3.50
CA ILE A 436 32.79 15.76 -2.11
C ILE A 436 31.53 16.13 -1.35
N THR A 437 30.95 15.18 -0.65
CA THR A 437 29.84 15.42 0.28
C THR A 437 30.36 15.23 1.69
N THR A 438 30.16 16.23 2.54
CA THR A 438 30.47 16.14 3.96
C THR A 438 29.18 16.22 4.75
N ALA A 439 29.10 15.47 5.84
CA ALA A 439 28.00 15.56 6.77
C ALA A 439 28.47 15.37 8.20
N LEU A 440 27.69 15.95 9.10
CA LEU A 440 27.84 15.78 10.54
C LEU A 440 26.49 15.42 11.10
N GLN A 441 26.39 14.27 11.75
CA GLN A 441 25.19 13.83 12.44
C GLN A 441 25.48 13.67 13.92
N SER A 442 24.52 14.00 14.77
CA SER A 442 24.54 13.72 16.20
C SER A 442 23.24 13.11 16.63
N ARG A 443 23.31 12.06 17.43
CA ARG A 443 22.15 11.37 18.00
C ARG A 443 22.25 11.38 19.51
N VAL A 444 21.08 11.43 20.15
CA VAL A 444 20.96 11.23 21.61
C VAL A 444 20.14 9.95 21.80
N ILE A 445 20.71 8.97 22.44
CA ILE A 445 20.17 7.62 22.59
C ILE A 445 19.93 7.32 24.06
N ASP A 446 18.79 6.79 24.41
CA ASP A 446 18.50 6.29 25.75
C ASP A 446 19.21 4.93 25.94
N PRO A 447 20.19 4.82 26.87
CA PRO A 447 20.95 3.59 27.03
C PRO A 447 20.13 2.42 27.59
N ALA A 448 19.02 2.68 28.30
CA ALA A 448 18.18 1.65 28.85
C ALA A 448 17.29 0.95 27.81
N THR A 449 16.85 1.68 26.79
CA THR A 449 15.91 1.20 25.76
C THR A 449 16.54 1.07 24.38
N GLY A 450 17.71 1.69 24.14
CA GLY A 450 18.32 1.84 22.83
C GLY A 450 17.55 2.81 21.91
N ALA A 451 16.52 3.50 22.43
CA ALA A 451 15.70 4.41 21.64
C ALA A 451 16.43 5.70 21.32
N GLU A 452 16.40 6.11 20.05
CA GLU A 452 16.86 7.42 19.62
C GLU A 452 15.82 8.48 20.01
N VAL A 453 16.25 9.45 20.84
CA VAL A 453 15.40 10.51 21.36
C VAL A 453 15.48 11.77 20.48
N ILE A 454 16.70 12.12 20.04
CA ILE A 454 16.97 13.27 19.20
C ILE A 454 17.96 12.87 18.12
N ARG A 455 17.72 13.35 16.90
CA ARG A 455 18.69 13.31 15.80
C ARG A 455 18.78 14.69 15.16
N ALA A 456 20.01 15.16 14.99
CA ALA A 456 20.32 16.34 14.21
C ALA A 456 21.34 15.97 13.13
N ALA A 457 21.15 16.43 11.91
CA ALA A 457 22.09 16.20 10.83
C ALA A 457 22.22 17.43 9.96
N PHE A 458 23.43 17.73 9.57
CA PHE A 458 23.76 18.77 8.60
C PHE A 458 24.70 18.18 7.57
N GLY A 459 24.50 18.50 6.28
CA GLY A 459 25.37 18.04 5.21
C GLY A 459 25.45 19.03 4.07
N GLN A 460 26.59 18.99 3.36
CA GLN A 460 26.85 19.82 2.22
C GLN A 460 27.54 19.02 1.13
N ARG A 461 27.05 19.15 -0.11
CA ARG A 461 27.70 18.63 -1.31
C ARG A 461 28.47 19.75 -1.98
N TYR A 462 29.73 19.49 -2.25
CA TYR A 462 30.63 20.41 -2.95
C TYR A 462 31.01 19.83 -4.31
N TYR A 463 30.70 20.58 -5.38
CA TYR A 463 30.98 20.19 -6.76
C TYR A 463 32.35 20.75 -7.19
N LEU A 464 33.24 19.87 -7.64
CA LEU A 464 34.55 20.25 -8.18
C LEU A 464 34.48 20.49 -9.71
N VAL A 465 33.39 20.06 -10.33
CA VAL A 465 33.06 20.29 -11.74
C VAL A 465 31.59 20.58 -11.90
N ASP A 466 31.23 21.32 -12.93
CA ASP A 466 29.84 21.63 -13.23
C ASP A 466 29.05 20.37 -13.64
N GLN A 467 27.79 20.32 -13.22
CA GLN A 467 26.82 19.33 -13.66
C GLN A 467 26.38 19.69 -15.09
N ARG A 468 26.65 18.79 -16.05
CA ARG A 468 26.41 19.05 -17.48
C ARG A 468 25.37 18.14 -18.11
N VAL A 469 24.99 17.06 -17.43
CA VAL A 469 23.91 16.17 -17.89
C VAL A 469 22.59 16.79 -17.45
N ALA A 470 21.68 17.06 -18.44
CA ALA A 470 20.35 17.65 -18.24
C ALA A 470 19.25 16.63 -18.58
#